data_364985e61e9d7d600857e3d64b5ec3e5
#
_entry.id   364985e61e9d7d600857e3d64b5ec3e5
#
_cell.length_a   1.000
_cell.length_b   1.000
_cell.length_c   1.000
_cell.angle_alpha   90.00
_cell.angle_beta   90.00
_cell.angle_gamma   90.00
#
_symmetry.space_group_name_H-M   'P 1'
#
loop_
_entity.id
_entity.type
_entity.pdbx_description
1 polymer ?
#
loop_
_entity_poly.entity_id
_entity_poly.type
_entity_poly.pdbx_seq_one_letter_code
_entity_poly.pdbx_strand_id
1 'polypeptide(L)'
;MTFNNIINHLKLWCINKAKAYQQVYGNYGGITYVGYQVAYEMEFKLSTLIDKSFDSAADLKREVVNLIDVHYEPSVLNPQNSLAKNIIDKTNREFCESLEDIFAKSEALTLADIPYARAIVGAEAAALQDKFHSVWGYVNTSYWFPLMGDEPKEISEKFFIMFDYIEPYMKQVEAIIGLPQTHIYSYGESVFRPLNCIETVEIIEYGGCETIYTDRDFTWAIYFSHENTVAFAGSIVPKVKELLVSEKAHWDKFE
;
A
#
# COMPACT_ATOMS: atom_id res chain seq x y z
N MET A 1 20.83 11.58 -6.37
CA MET A 1 19.68 10.71 -6.68
C MET A 1 19.97 9.36 -6.04
N THR A 2 19.02 8.77 -5.35
CA THR A 2 19.19 7.47 -4.67
C THR A 2 18.63 6.35 -5.55
N PHE A 3 19.15 5.14 -5.43
CA PHE A 3 18.60 3.96 -6.12
C PHE A 3 17.13 3.73 -5.77
N ASN A 4 16.72 4.10 -4.55
CA ASN A 4 15.32 4.05 -4.13
C ASN A 4 14.40 4.89 -5.04
N ASN A 5 14.85 6.06 -5.53
CA ASN A 5 14.04 6.87 -6.42
C ASN A 5 13.80 6.16 -7.77
N ILE A 6 14.82 5.49 -8.33
CA ILE A 6 14.67 4.68 -9.54
C ILE A 6 13.66 3.56 -9.29
N ILE A 7 13.80 2.83 -8.19
CA ILE A 7 12.89 1.73 -7.84
C ILE A 7 11.45 2.25 -7.68
N ASN A 8 11.26 3.39 -7.00
CA ASN A 8 9.95 3.99 -6.83
C ASN A 8 9.30 4.39 -8.16
N HIS A 9 10.08 4.89 -9.14
CA HIS A 9 9.56 5.15 -10.48
C HIS A 9 9.10 3.88 -11.21
N LEU A 10 9.85 2.80 -11.10
CA LEU A 10 9.48 1.49 -11.64
C LEU A 10 8.20 0.97 -10.98
N LYS A 11 8.08 1.11 -9.66
CA LYS A 11 6.86 0.76 -8.91
C LYS A 11 5.67 1.60 -9.35
N LEU A 12 5.85 2.92 -9.49
CA LEU A 12 4.78 3.81 -9.97
C LEU A 12 4.30 3.42 -11.36
N TRP A 13 5.21 3.03 -12.27
CA TRP A 13 4.84 2.48 -13.57
C TRP A 13 3.96 1.24 -13.41
N CYS A 14 4.33 0.29 -12.55
CA CYS A 14 3.55 -0.92 -12.28
C CYS A 14 2.15 -0.59 -11.75
N ILE A 15 2.04 0.32 -10.79
CA ILE A 15 0.76 0.78 -10.23
C ILE A 15 -0.13 1.40 -11.32
N ASN A 16 0.42 2.29 -12.14
CA ASN A 16 -0.32 2.93 -13.23
C ASN A 16 -0.76 1.91 -14.29
N LYS A 17 0.08 0.91 -14.56
CA LYS A 17 -0.24 -0.18 -15.49
C LYS A 17 -1.37 -1.05 -14.97
N ALA A 18 -1.34 -1.40 -13.68
CA ALA A 18 -2.41 -2.14 -13.02
C ALA A 18 -3.75 -1.37 -13.08
N LYS A 19 -3.73 -0.07 -12.73
CA LYS A 19 -4.91 0.80 -12.84
C LYS A 19 -5.46 0.86 -14.28
N ALA A 20 -4.59 0.92 -15.29
CA ALA A 20 -5.02 0.92 -16.69
C ALA A 20 -5.71 -0.40 -17.08
N TYR A 21 -5.24 -1.54 -16.61
CA TYR A 21 -5.92 -2.82 -16.81
C TYR A 21 -7.29 -2.85 -16.12
N GLN A 22 -7.40 -2.29 -14.93
CA GLN A 22 -8.65 -2.21 -14.17
C GLN A 22 -9.70 -1.33 -14.87
N GLN A 23 -9.31 -0.16 -15.36
CA GLN A 23 -10.23 0.79 -16.01
C GLN A 23 -10.87 0.26 -17.30
N VAL A 24 -10.14 -0.57 -18.06
CA VAL A 24 -10.63 -1.08 -19.35
C VAL A 24 -11.71 -2.15 -19.18
N TYR A 25 -11.77 -2.85 -18.05
CA TYR A 25 -12.48 -4.13 -17.99
C TYR A 25 -13.50 -4.28 -16.86
N GLY A 26 -13.76 -3.26 -16.07
CA GLY A 26 -14.76 -3.35 -14.99
C GLY A 26 -14.59 -4.61 -14.12
N ASN A 27 -15.11 -4.59 -12.95
CA ASN A 27 -15.00 -5.59 -11.90
C ASN A 27 -14.66 -7.05 -12.28
N TYR A 28 -13.60 -7.56 -11.63
CA TYR A 28 -13.30 -8.97 -11.30
C TYR A 28 -13.75 -10.06 -12.27
N GLY A 29 -12.87 -10.49 -13.11
CA GLY A 29 -13.02 -11.73 -13.86
C GLY A 29 -12.79 -11.55 -15.35
N GLY A 30 -11.71 -12.10 -15.84
CA GLY A 30 -11.38 -12.11 -17.24
C GLY A 30 -9.88 -12.04 -17.48
N ILE A 31 -9.51 -12.13 -18.73
CA ILE A 31 -8.12 -12.23 -19.17
C ILE A 31 -7.27 -11.01 -18.80
N THR A 32 -7.87 -9.87 -18.57
CA THR A 32 -7.22 -8.61 -18.19
C THR A 32 -6.88 -8.52 -16.72
N TYR A 33 -7.54 -9.29 -15.88
CA TYR A 33 -7.12 -9.54 -14.51
C TYR A 33 -5.69 -10.10 -14.45
N VAL A 34 -5.25 -10.84 -15.47
CA VAL A 34 -3.85 -11.30 -15.58
C VAL A 34 -2.88 -10.14 -15.65
N GLY A 35 -3.12 -9.17 -16.52
CA GLY A 35 -2.23 -8.01 -16.67
C GLY A 35 -2.15 -7.18 -15.41
N TYR A 36 -3.28 -7.03 -14.74
CA TYR A 36 -3.38 -6.41 -13.43
C TYR A 36 -2.50 -7.13 -12.40
N GLN A 37 -2.68 -8.46 -12.23
CA GLN A 37 -1.91 -9.26 -11.28
C GLN A 37 -0.41 -9.22 -11.59
N VAL A 38 -0.01 -9.34 -12.86
CA VAL A 38 1.40 -9.25 -13.27
C VAL A 38 2.02 -7.92 -12.84
N ALA A 39 1.33 -6.81 -13.12
CA ALA A 39 1.85 -5.48 -12.76
C ALA A 39 1.98 -5.29 -11.25
N TYR A 40 1.03 -5.78 -10.46
CA TYR A 40 1.11 -5.71 -8.99
C TYR A 40 2.20 -6.61 -8.41
N GLU A 41 2.38 -7.81 -8.95
CA GLU A 41 3.46 -8.67 -8.49
C GLU A 41 4.84 -8.07 -8.79
N MET A 42 5.00 -7.46 -9.97
CA MET A 42 6.21 -6.70 -10.28
C MET A 42 6.45 -5.58 -9.25
N GLU A 43 5.42 -4.79 -8.93
CA GLU A 43 5.51 -3.74 -7.93
C GLU A 43 5.95 -4.27 -6.57
N PHE A 44 5.35 -5.37 -6.12
CA PHE A 44 5.70 -6.01 -4.86
C PHE A 44 7.15 -6.50 -4.86
N LYS A 45 7.60 -7.18 -5.91
CA LYS A 45 8.99 -7.65 -6.06
C LYS A 45 9.97 -6.46 -6.04
N LEU A 46 9.68 -5.39 -6.75
CA LEU A 46 10.49 -4.16 -6.75
C LEU A 46 10.60 -3.54 -5.36
N SER A 47 9.54 -3.58 -4.57
CA SER A 47 9.53 -3.06 -3.20
C SER A 47 10.56 -3.75 -2.30
N THR A 48 10.90 -5.01 -2.59
CA THR A 48 11.94 -5.74 -1.84
C THR A 48 13.36 -5.25 -2.10
N LEU A 49 13.55 -4.41 -3.13
CA LEU A 49 14.84 -3.81 -3.47
C LEU A 49 15.09 -2.46 -2.78
N ILE A 50 14.05 -1.85 -2.23
CA ILE A 50 14.19 -0.56 -1.52
C ILE A 50 15.10 -0.75 -0.30
N ASP A 51 15.97 0.21 -0.07
CA ASP A 51 17.01 0.24 0.96
C ASP A 51 18.12 -0.81 0.81
N LYS A 52 18.11 -1.62 -0.25
CA LYS A 52 19.27 -2.43 -0.59
C LYS A 52 20.40 -1.56 -1.15
N SER A 53 21.61 -1.95 -0.82
CA SER A 53 22.82 -1.34 -1.39
C SER A 53 23.16 -1.98 -2.73
N PHE A 54 23.49 -1.13 -3.70
CA PHE A 54 23.97 -1.55 -5.03
C PHE A 54 25.29 -0.82 -5.32
N ASP A 55 26.22 -1.51 -5.97
CA ASP A 55 27.53 -0.94 -6.32
C ASP A 55 27.40 0.06 -7.48
N SER A 56 26.41 -0.14 -8.35
CA SER A 56 26.16 0.70 -9.50
C SER A 56 24.71 0.64 -9.99
N ALA A 57 24.33 1.59 -10.85
CA ALA A 57 23.04 1.56 -11.55
C ALA A 57 22.90 0.31 -12.43
N ALA A 58 23.99 -0.19 -12.99
CA ALA A 58 24.00 -1.43 -13.78
C ALA A 58 23.71 -2.66 -12.91
N ASP A 59 24.19 -2.68 -11.67
CA ASP A 59 23.89 -3.77 -10.73
C ASP A 59 22.41 -3.75 -10.30
N LEU A 60 21.87 -2.58 -9.99
CA LEU A 60 20.43 -2.43 -9.74
C LEU A 60 19.61 -2.91 -10.94
N LYS A 61 19.98 -2.48 -12.15
CA LYS A 61 19.26 -2.86 -13.38
C LYS A 61 19.28 -4.38 -13.59
N ARG A 62 20.42 -5.02 -13.39
CA ARG A 62 20.56 -6.47 -13.48
C ARG A 62 19.67 -7.17 -12.44
N GLU A 63 19.65 -6.68 -11.20
CA GLU A 63 18.82 -7.26 -10.15
C GLU A 63 17.33 -7.10 -10.46
N VAL A 64 16.90 -5.95 -10.96
CA VAL A 64 15.52 -5.73 -11.41
C VAL A 64 15.12 -6.71 -12.51
N VAL A 65 15.97 -6.90 -13.52
CA VAL A 65 15.71 -7.84 -14.62
C VAL A 65 15.60 -9.27 -14.07
N ASN A 66 16.51 -9.69 -13.20
CA ASN A 66 16.47 -11.01 -12.58
C ASN A 66 15.19 -11.25 -11.78
N LEU A 67 14.71 -10.24 -11.04
CA LEU A 67 13.47 -10.35 -10.26
C LEU A 67 12.23 -10.54 -11.12
N ILE A 68 12.22 -9.96 -12.32
CA ILE A 68 11.06 -9.95 -13.21
C ILE A 68 11.08 -11.14 -14.17
N ASP A 69 12.25 -11.61 -14.53
CA ASP A 69 12.44 -12.78 -15.42
C ASP A 69 12.09 -14.14 -14.74
N VAL A 70 11.82 -14.13 -13.43
CA VAL A 70 11.29 -15.30 -12.74
C VAL A 70 9.86 -15.56 -13.24
N HIS A 71 9.69 -16.66 -13.96
CA HIS A 71 8.43 -17.12 -14.52
C HIS A 71 7.25 -16.87 -13.57
N TYR A 72 6.38 -15.95 -13.96
CA TYR A 72 5.11 -15.78 -13.31
C TYR A 72 4.18 -16.92 -13.78
N GLU A 73 3.96 -17.89 -12.91
CA GLU A 73 2.85 -18.84 -13.06
C GLU A 73 1.66 -18.28 -12.24
N PRO A 74 0.68 -17.67 -12.91
CA PRO A 74 -0.51 -17.20 -12.20
C PRO A 74 -1.23 -18.41 -11.60
N SER A 75 -1.28 -18.47 -10.27
CA SER A 75 -1.95 -19.54 -9.52
C SER A 75 -3.45 -19.68 -9.85
N VAL A 76 -4.03 -18.72 -10.56
CA VAL A 76 -5.46 -18.58 -10.85
C VAL A 76 -5.80 -18.85 -12.32
N LEU A 77 -4.82 -18.94 -13.23
CA LEU A 77 -5.08 -19.07 -14.66
C LEU A 77 -4.37 -20.28 -15.25
N ASN A 78 -5.14 -21.06 -16.00
CA ASN A 78 -4.59 -22.15 -16.78
C ASN A 78 -3.47 -21.62 -17.71
N PRO A 79 -2.21 -22.02 -17.51
CA PRO A 79 -1.06 -21.52 -18.31
C PRO A 79 -1.14 -21.87 -19.80
N GLN A 80 -2.11 -22.69 -20.20
CA GLN A 80 -2.38 -23.01 -21.60
C GLN A 80 -3.22 -21.95 -22.33
N ASN A 81 -3.69 -20.90 -21.64
CA ASN A 81 -4.44 -19.84 -22.29
C ASN A 81 -3.49 -18.89 -23.05
N SER A 82 -3.47 -18.98 -24.37
CA SER A 82 -2.61 -18.17 -25.25
C SER A 82 -2.82 -16.66 -25.11
N LEU A 83 -4.03 -16.22 -24.73
CA LEU A 83 -4.34 -14.81 -24.50
C LEU A 83 -3.71 -14.31 -23.19
N ALA A 84 -3.74 -15.12 -22.13
CA ALA A 84 -3.07 -14.79 -20.87
C ALA A 84 -1.56 -14.62 -21.09
N LYS A 85 -0.95 -15.56 -21.80
CA LYS A 85 0.48 -15.49 -22.16
C LYS A 85 0.80 -14.21 -22.94
N ASN A 86 -0.02 -13.86 -23.93
CA ASN A 86 0.18 -12.64 -24.70
C ASN A 86 0.13 -11.36 -23.84
N ILE A 87 -0.74 -11.33 -22.83
CA ILE A 87 -0.82 -10.19 -21.90
C ILE A 87 0.42 -10.14 -21.01
N ILE A 88 0.87 -11.27 -20.49
CA ILE A 88 2.11 -11.38 -19.69
C ILE A 88 3.29 -10.88 -20.52
N ASP A 89 3.49 -11.45 -21.72
CA ASP A 89 4.59 -11.09 -22.60
C ASP A 89 4.57 -9.61 -23.00
N LYS A 90 3.38 -9.07 -23.24
CA LYS A 90 3.18 -7.64 -23.54
C LYS A 90 3.57 -6.79 -22.34
N THR A 91 3.08 -7.11 -21.14
CA THR A 91 3.34 -6.34 -19.92
C THR A 91 4.83 -6.36 -19.58
N ASN A 92 5.48 -7.51 -19.68
CA ASN A 92 6.92 -7.65 -19.48
C ASN A 92 7.74 -6.81 -20.44
N ARG A 93 7.38 -6.81 -21.74
CA ARG A 93 8.06 -5.99 -22.75
C ARG A 93 7.92 -4.50 -22.47
N GLU A 94 6.70 -4.05 -22.20
CA GLU A 94 6.42 -2.63 -21.88
C GLU A 94 7.13 -2.20 -20.58
N PHE A 95 7.27 -3.11 -19.62
CA PHE A 95 8.07 -2.86 -18.42
C PHE A 95 9.56 -2.69 -18.76
N CYS A 96 10.13 -3.56 -19.60
CA CYS A 96 11.53 -3.43 -20.02
C CYS A 96 11.79 -2.11 -20.78
N GLU A 97 10.85 -1.66 -21.62
CA GLU A 97 10.93 -0.36 -22.29
C GLU A 97 10.93 0.80 -21.27
N SER A 98 10.06 0.75 -20.26
CA SER A 98 10.02 1.74 -19.18
C SER A 98 11.26 1.68 -18.29
N LEU A 99 11.81 0.51 -18.04
CA LEU A 99 13.06 0.34 -17.31
C LEU A 99 14.20 1.11 -17.98
N GLU A 100 14.38 0.94 -19.32
CA GLU A 100 15.40 1.67 -20.07
C GLU A 100 15.20 3.20 -20.00
N ASP A 101 13.96 3.69 -20.17
CA ASP A 101 13.64 5.11 -20.10
C ASP A 101 13.92 5.70 -18.71
N ILE A 102 13.52 5.01 -17.63
CA ILE A 102 13.73 5.46 -16.26
C ILE A 102 15.24 5.52 -15.94
N PHE A 103 16.02 4.52 -16.34
CA PHE A 103 17.47 4.55 -16.13
C PHE A 103 18.15 5.66 -16.93
N ALA A 104 17.76 5.89 -18.19
CA ALA A 104 18.26 7.00 -19.01
C ALA A 104 17.93 8.37 -18.38
N LYS A 105 16.71 8.57 -17.87
CA LYS A 105 16.32 9.78 -17.15
C LYS A 105 17.08 9.96 -15.85
N SER A 106 17.38 8.87 -15.15
CA SER A 106 18.19 8.90 -13.93
C SER A 106 19.63 9.35 -14.23
N GLU A 107 20.25 8.81 -15.28
CA GLU A 107 21.59 9.22 -15.72
C GLU A 107 21.62 10.70 -16.14
N ALA A 108 20.56 11.18 -16.79
CA ALA A 108 20.41 12.58 -17.18
C ALA A 108 20.02 13.51 -16.01
N LEU A 109 19.84 12.99 -14.79
CA LEU A 109 19.37 13.73 -13.60
C LEU A 109 18.02 14.44 -13.80
N THR A 110 17.16 13.90 -14.66
CA THR A 110 15.83 14.46 -14.97
C THR A 110 14.68 13.71 -14.30
N LEU A 111 15.00 12.67 -13.53
CA LEU A 111 14.00 11.88 -12.81
C LEU A 111 13.51 12.66 -11.58
N ALA A 112 12.20 12.88 -11.46
CA ALA A 112 11.59 13.56 -10.32
C ALA A 112 11.69 12.71 -9.04
N ASP A 113 11.61 13.33 -7.87
CA ASP A 113 11.51 12.58 -6.61
C ASP A 113 10.08 12.05 -6.40
N ILE A 114 9.99 10.81 -5.91
CA ILE A 114 8.71 10.16 -5.56
C ILE A 114 8.69 9.84 -4.06
N PRO A 115 7.52 9.88 -3.41
CA PRO A 115 7.38 9.48 -2.03
C PRO A 115 7.92 8.07 -1.74
N TYR A 116 8.55 7.93 -0.57
CA TYR A 116 9.08 6.65 -0.11
C TYR A 116 7.95 5.65 0.13
N ALA A 117 8.13 4.42 -0.36
CA ALA A 117 7.27 3.28 0.01
C ALA A 117 8.04 1.96 -0.17
N ARG A 118 8.03 1.11 0.86
CA ARG A 118 8.70 -0.19 0.91
C ARG A 118 7.74 -1.28 1.37
N ALA A 119 7.63 -2.39 0.62
CA ALA A 119 6.99 -3.59 1.14
C ALA A 119 7.90 -4.27 2.18
N ILE A 120 7.33 -4.65 3.30
CA ILE A 120 8.00 -5.38 4.37
C ILE A 120 7.67 -6.86 4.19
N VAL A 121 8.68 -7.71 4.13
CA VAL A 121 8.54 -9.14 3.78
C VAL A 121 9.29 -10.05 4.74
N GLY A 122 8.98 -11.34 4.72
CA GLY A 122 9.70 -12.36 5.48
C GLY A 122 9.59 -12.17 7.00
N ALA A 123 10.71 -12.35 7.71
CA ALA A 123 10.74 -12.28 9.17
C ALA A 123 10.40 -10.88 9.72
N GLU A 124 10.74 -9.81 8.98
CA GLU A 124 10.40 -8.44 9.37
C GLU A 124 8.88 -8.24 9.32
N ALA A 125 8.21 -8.73 8.27
CA ALA A 125 6.75 -8.67 8.17
C ALA A 125 6.06 -9.45 9.29
N ALA A 126 6.53 -10.65 9.61
CA ALA A 126 5.99 -11.47 10.69
C ALA A 126 6.10 -10.74 12.05
N ALA A 127 7.27 -10.19 12.36
CA ALA A 127 7.48 -9.42 13.59
C ALA A 127 6.60 -8.17 13.66
N LEU A 128 6.37 -7.49 12.52
CA LEU A 128 5.50 -6.34 12.44
C LEU A 128 4.02 -6.73 12.63
N GLN A 129 3.57 -7.82 12.03
CA GLN A 129 2.22 -8.37 12.22
C GLN A 129 1.96 -8.75 13.68
N ASP A 130 2.93 -9.41 14.32
CA ASP A 130 2.86 -9.70 15.76
C ASP A 130 2.74 -8.42 16.60
N LYS A 131 3.42 -7.35 16.18
CA LYS A 131 3.34 -6.05 16.85
C LYS A 131 1.98 -5.39 16.65
N PHE A 132 1.40 -5.39 15.44
CA PHE A 132 0.03 -4.92 15.19
C PHE A 132 -0.98 -5.68 16.06
N HIS A 133 -0.85 -7.01 16.11
CA HIS A 133 -1.70 -7.83 16.98
C HIS A 133 -1.49 -7.49 18.45
N SER A 134 -0.23 -7.41 18.91
CA SER A 134 0.08 -7.22 20.33
C SER A 134 -0.29 -5.83 20.86
N VAL A 135 -0.19 -4.78 20.04
CA VAL A 135 -0.47 -3.39 20.47
C VAL A 135 -1.92 -3.01 20.18
N TRP A 136 -2.40 -3.29 18.97
CA TRP A 136 -3.73 -2.84 18.53
C TRP A 136 -4.79 -3.93 18.56
N GLY A 137 -4.43 -5.19 18.79
CA GLY A 137 -5.36 -6.30 18.67
C GLY A 137 -5.79 -6.57 17.22
N TYR A 138 -5.09 -5.99 16.24
CA TYR A 138 -5.44 -6.14 14.84
C TYR A 138 -5.01 -7.51 14.31
N VAL A 139 -5.98 -8.28 13.86
CA VAL A 139 -5.78 -9.52 13.10
C VAL A 139 -6.58 -9.41 11.82
N ASN A 140 -5.91 -9.61 10.73
CA ASN A 140 -6.43 -9.33 9.40
C ASN A 140 -7.51 -10.30 8.87
N THR A 141 -8.23 -10.98 9.71
CA THR A 141 -9.33 -11.88 9.31
C THR A 141 -10.71 -11.41 9.75
N SER A 142 -10.77 -10.25 10.39
CA SER A 142 -12.00 -9.69 10.93
C SER A 142 -11.88 -8.18 11.04
N TYR A 143 -13.00 -7.49 11.16
CA TYR A 143 -13.03 -6.06 11.45
C TYR A 143 -12.16 -5.71 12.63
N TRP A 144 -11.42 -4.62 12.53
CA TRP A 144 -10.69 -4.14 13.68
C TRP A 144 -11.63 -3.48 14.68
N PHE A 145 -11.41 -3.79 15.92
CA PHE A 145 -11.94 -3.03 17.03
C PHE A 145 -11.39 -1.57 16.95
N PRO A 146 -12.16 -0.52 17.19
CA PRO A 146 -13.35 -0.42 18.04
C PRO A 146 -14.71 -0.62 17.37
N LEU A 147 -14.79 -1.04 16.13
CA LEU A 147 -16.06 -1.20 15.43
C LEU A 147 -16.91 -2.39 15.92
N MET A 148 -16.28 -3.47 16.41
CA MET A 148 -16.95 -4.74 16.63
C MET A 148 -17.03 -5.22 18.09
N GLY A 149 -16.69 -4.44 19.07
CA GLY A 149 -17.10 -4.66 20.45
C GLY A 149 -16.24 -5.52 21.38
N ASP A 150 -15.61 -6.59 20.94
CA ASP A 150 -14.81 -7.47 21.82
C ASP A 150 -13.32 -7.13 21.73
N GLU A 151 -12.81 -6.44 22.74
CA GLU A 151 -11.42 -5.99 22.79
C GLU A 151 -10.47 -7.06 23.26
N PRO A 152 -9.43 -7.41 22.48
CA PRO A 152 -8.30 -8.16 23.04
C PRO A 152 -7.42 -7.31 23.97
N LYS A 153 -7.51 -5.97 23.88
CA LYS A 153 -6.80 -5.00 24.75
C LYS A 153 -7.62 -3.74 24.99
N GLU A 154 -7.44 -3.16 26.18
CA GLU A 154 -8.00 -1.86 26.53
C GLU A 154 -7.27 -0.75 25.74
N ILE A 155 -7.95 -0.18 24.73
CA ILE A 155 -7.52 1.01 24.00
C ILE A 155 -8.25 2.20 24.61
N SER A 156 -7.54 3.01 25.41
CA SER A 156 -8.15 4.06 26.23
C SER A 156 -8.74 5.22 25.42
N GLU A 157 -8.12 5.58 24.31
CA GLU A 157 -8.53 6.67 23.44
C GLU A 157 -8.86 6.13 22.05
N LYS A 158 -10.14 6.21 21.66
CA LYS A 158 -10.62 5.72 20.37
C LYS A 158 -11.93 6.39 19.97
N PHE A 159 -12.22 6.43 18.69
CA PHE A 159 -13.54 6.67 18.10
C PHE A 159 -13.52 6.29 16.63
N PHE A 160 -14.69 6.19 16.01
CA PHE A 160 -14.82 6.05 14.56
C PHE A 160 -15.82 7.07 14.02
N ILE A 161 -15.77 7.26 12.69
CA ILE A 161 -16.66 8.15 11.94
C ILE A 161 -16.81 7.59 10.52
N MET A 162 -17.95 7.84 9.86
CA MET A 162 -18.12 7.52 8.45
C MET A 162 -17.13 8.30 7.60
N PHE A 163 -16.58 7.67 6.57
CA PHE A 163 -15.56 8.28 5.72
C PHE A 163 -16.03 9.59 5.06
N ASP A 164 -17.29 9.66 4.65
CA ASP A 164 -17.87 10.84 4.01
C ASP A 164 -17.75 12.13 4.87
N TYR A 165 -17.79 11.99 6.19
CA TYR A 165 -17.63 13.14 7.10
C TYR A 165 -16.18 13.55 7.33
N ILE A 166 -15.23 12.63 7.17
CA ILE A 166 -13.82 12.92 7.39
C ILE A 166 -13.03 13.16 6.10
N GLU A 167 -13.50 12.69 4.96
CA GLU A 167 -12.82 12.85 3.67
C GLU A 167 -12.32 14.29 3.42
N PRO A 168 -13.12 15.35 3.67
CA PRO A 168 -12.67 16.73 3.48
C PRO A 168 -11.50 17.15 4.37
N TYR A 169 -11.27 16.43 5.46
CA TYR A 169 -10.25 16.73 6.48
C TYR A 169 -9.02 15.85 6.38
N MET A 170 -8.96 14.88 5.45
CA MET A 170 -7.88 13.89 5.41
C MET A 170 -6.48 14.52 5.27
N LYS A 171 -6.35 15.64 4.55
CA LYS A 171 -5.07 16.38 4.47
C LYS A 171 -4.64 16.97 5.80
N GLN A 172 -5.58 17.41 6.63
CA GLN A 172 -5.29 17.88 7.99
C GLN A 172 -4.94 16.71 8.91
N VAL A 173 -5.59 15.55 8.75
CA VAL A 173 -5.21 14.32 9.47
C VAL A 173 -3.79 13.91 9.11
N GLU A 174 -3.43 13.89 7.83
CA GLU A 174 -2.05 13.64 7.38
C GLU A 174 -1.04 14.60 8.04
N ALA A 175 -1.39 15.88 8.13
CA ALA A 175 -0.53 16.87 8.81
C ALA A 175 -0.43 16.61 10.33
N ILE A 176 -1.52 16.17 11.00
CA ILE A 176 -1.51 15.81 12.42
C ILE A 176 -0.55 14.66 12.69
N ILE A 177 -0.48 13.66 11.82
CA ILE A 177 0.43 12.52 11.95
C ILE A 177 1.82 12.77 11.36
N GLY A 178 2.06 13.97 10.80
CA GLY A 178 3.37 14.44 10.37
C GLY A 178 3.80 13.97 8.97
N LEU A 179 2.87 13.59 8.10
CA LEU A 179 3.20 13.23 6.70
C LEU A 179 3.53 14.48 5.87
N PRO A 180 4.45 14.37 4.90
CA PRO A 180 5.21 13.19 4.49
C PRO A 180 6.56 13.01 5.22
N GLN A 181 6.83 13.72 6.31
CA GLN A 181 8.11 13.67 7.03
C GLN A 181 8.23 12.46 7.96
N THR A 182 7.11 11.83 8.28
CA THR A 182 7.04 10.68 9.18
C THR A 182 6.84 9.40 8.39
N HIS A 183 7.66 8.38 8.66
CA HIS A 183 7.42 7.04 8.16
C HIS A 183 6.35 6.35 9.00
N ILE A 184 5.41 5.73 8.33
CA ILE A 184 4.31 4.97 8.93
C ILE A 184 4.31 3.55 8.41
N TYR A 185 3.77 2.64 9.20
CA TYR A 185 3.46 1.28 8.77
C TYR A 185 2.00 1.17 8.38
N SER A 186 1.72 0.41 7.32
CA SER A 186 0.38 -0.08 7.01
C SER A 186 0.36 -1.60 7.02
N TYR A 187 -0.74 -2.17 7.50
CA TYR A 187 -0.99 -3.60 7.45
C TYR A 187 -2.46 -3.83 7.10
N GLY A 188 -2.69 -4.60 6.07
CA GLY A 188 -4.05 -4.92 5.68
C GLY A 188 -4.18 -5.46 4.28
N GLU A 189 -5.41 -5.72 3.92
CA GLU A 189 -5.83 -6.16 2.61
C GLU A 189 -6.34 -4.96 1.82
N SER A 190 -5.71 -4.62 0.71
CA SER A 190 -6.41 -3.84 -0.29
C SER A 190 -7.19 -4.78 -1.18
N VAL A 191 -8.25 -4.29 -1.80
CA VAL A 191 -9.04 -5.02 -2.82
C VAL A 191 -8.13 -5.65 -3.89
N PHE A 192 -6.88 -5.22 -3.96
CA PHE A 192 -5.92 -5.53 -5.02
C PHE A 192 -4.59 -6.07 -4.52
N ARG A 193 -4.35 -6.14 -3.19
CA ARG A 193 -3.11 -6.65 -2.62
C ARG A 193 -3.42 -7.71 -1.58
N PRO A 194 -2.71 -8.86 -1.62
CA PRO A 194 -2.72 -9.75 -0.49
C PRO A 194 -2.19 -9.00 0.74
N LEU A 195 -2.48 -9.52 1.92
CA LEU A 195 -2.02 -9.09 3.22
C LEU A 195 -0.55 -8.67 3.24
N ASN A 196 -0.29 -7.38 3.17
CA ASN A 196 1.05 -6.84 3.12
C ASN A 196 1.28 -5.83 4.22
N CYS A 197 2.46 -5.88 4.82
CA CYS A 197 2.99 -4.79 5.61
C CYS A 197 3.78 -3.85 4.70
N ILE A 198 3.51 -2.57 4.77
CA ILE A 198 4.21 -1.54 3.98
C ILE A 198 4.71 -0.46 4.92
N GLU A 199 5.93 0.00 4.72
CA GLU A 199 6.44 1.23 5.29
C GLU A 199 6.38 2.34 4.23
N THR A 200 5.80 3.50 4.58
CA THR A 200 5.53 4.59 3.64
C THR A 200 5.56 5.95 4.33
N VAL A 201 5.56 7.02 3.55
CA VAL A 201 5.41 8.41 4.02
C VAL A 201 4.08 9.03 3.58
N GLU A 202 3.14 8.22 3.13
CA GLU A 202 1.80 8.65 2.74
C GLU A 202 0.76 7.58 3.09
N ILE A 203 -0.48 7.97 3.26
CA ILE A 203 -1.60 7.03 3.33
C ILE A 203 -1.94 6.63 1.91
N ILE A 204 -1.71 5.35 1.57
CA ILE A 204 -1.76 4.86 0.19
C ILE A 204 -3.20 4.73 -0.32
N GLU A 205 -4.13 4.42 0.58
CA GLU A 205 -5.52 4.17 0.23
C GLU A 205 -6.46 4.77 1.28
N TYR A 206 -7.49 5.49 0.80
CA TYR A 206 -8.57 6.01 1.61
C TYR A 206 -9.85 5.22 1.34
N GLY A 207 -10.44 4.71 2.41
CA GLY A 207 -11.75 4.05 2.36
C GLY A 207 -11.76 2.67 1.67
N GLY A 208 -12.71 1.87 2.02
CA GLY A 208 -13.05 0.63 1.31
C GLY A 208 -12.09 -0.56 1.45
N CYS A 209 -11.12 -0.49 2.34
CA CYS A 209 -10.11 -1.53 2.54
C CYS A 209 -9.90 -1.81 4.01
N GLU A 210 -9.71 -3.07 4.38
CA GLU A 210 -9.37 -3.48 5.74
C GLU A 210 -7.89 -3.16 6.03
N THR A 211 -7.54 -1.87 6.15
CA THR A 211 -6.15 -1.44 6.32
C THR A 211 -5.97 -0.57 7.56
N ILE A 212 -5.02 -0.96 8.41
CA ILE A 212 -4.61 -0.20 9.58
C ILE A 212 -3.25 0.47 9.34
N TYR A 213 -3.15 1.74 9.74
CA TYR A 213 -1.93 2.53 9.69
C TYR A 213 -1.48 2.89 11.11
N THR A 214 -0.17 2.96 11.34
CA THR A 214 0.42 3.35 12.62
C THR A 214 1.80 3.99 12.39
N ASP A 215 2.30 4.76 13.37
CA ASP A 215 3.69 5.20 13.38
C ASP A 215 4.65 4.05 13.74
N ARG A 216 5.95 4.27 13.57
CA ARG A 216 6.99 3.28 13.94
C ARG A 216 6.96 2.87 15.41
N ASP A 217 6.52 3.78 16.29
CA ASP A 217 6.46 3.57 17.74
C ASP A 217 5.12 2.96 18.21
N PHE A 218 4.15 2.81 17.29
CA PHE A 218 2.81 2.29 17.60
C PHE A 218 2.07 3.13 18.63
N THR A 219 2.20 4.46 18.54
CA THR A 219 1.56 5.39 19.49
C THR A 219 0.13 5.75 19.10
N TRP A 220 -0.24 5.57 17.84
CA TRP A 220 -1.57 5.81 17.28
C TRP A 220 -1.91 4.80 16.19
N ALA A 221 -3.19 4.66 15.88
CA ALA A 221 -3.68 3.90 14.73
C ALA A 221 -4.81 4.64 14.00
N ILE A 222 -4.84 4.44 12.68
CA ILE A 222 -5.94 4.82 11.80
C ILE A 222 -6.33 3.57 11.00
N TYR A 223 -7.62 3.22 11.01
CA TYR A 223 -8.11 2.04 10.31
C TYR A 223 -9.22 2.43 9.34
N PHE A 224 -9.10 2.00 8.10
CA PHE A 224 -10.11 2.14 7.06
C PHE A 224 -10.82 0.81 6.85
N SER A 225 -12.14 0.81 6.99
CA SER A 225 -13.00 -0.36 6.82
C SER A 225 -13.75 -0.31 5.49
N HIS A 226 -14.09 -1.47 4.95
CA HIS A 226 -14.97 -1.58 3.78
C HIS A 226 -16.42 -1.13 4.07
N GLU A 227 -16.79 -0.92 5.33
CA GLU A 227 -18.07 -0.33 5.74
C GLU A 227 -18.07 1.21 5.62
N ASN A 228 -17.15 1.77 4.85
CA ASN A 228 -17.00 3.22 4.68
C ASN A 228 -16.79 3.97 6.00
N THR A 229 -16.06 3.38 6.94
CA THR A 229 -15.72 4.00 8.22
C THR A 229 -14.22 4.18 8.38
N VAL A 230 -13.84 5.19 9.16
CA VAL A 230 -12.47 5.41 9.62
C VAL A 230 -12.45 5.39 11.14
N ALA A 231 -11.65 4.54 11.72
CA ALA A 231 -11.45 4.47 13.17
C ALA A 231 -10.08 5.03 13.55
N PHE A 232 -10.04 5.74 14.67
CA PHE A 232 -8.85 6.35 15.23
C PHE A 232 -8.59 5.82 16.63
N ALA A 233 -7.32 5.60 16.97
CA ALA A 233 -6.92 5.20 18.31
C ALA A 233 -5.59 5.82 18.72
N GLY A 234 -5.37 5.87 20.06
CA GLY A 234 -4.13 6.33 20.65
C GLY A 234 -3.92 7.84 20.63
N SER A 235 -2.66 8.25 20.59
CA SER A 235 -2.22 9.63 20.86
C SER A 235 -2.77 10.71 19.92
N ILE A 236 -3.25 10.34 18.72
CA ILE A 236 -3.81 11.30 17.76
C ILE A 236 -5.27 11.67 18.05
N VAL A 237 -6.00 10.83 18.79
CA VAL A 237 -7.45 10.99 19.00
C VAL A 237 -7.86 12.38 19.49
N PRO A 238 -7.20 12.98 20.51
CA PRO A 238 -7.58 14.32 20.96
C PRO A 238 -7.50 15.38 19.85
N LYS A 239 -6.43 15.35 19.04
CA LYS A 239 -6.21 16.31 17.95
C LYS A 239 -7.21 16.11 16.80
N VAL A 240 -7.52 14.86 16.46
CA VAL A 240 -8.51 14.55 15.41
C VAL A 240 -9.91 14.92 15.89
N LYS A 241 -10.26 14.67 17.14
CA LYS A 241 -11.53 15.13 17.72
C LYS A 241 -11.66 16.67 17.75
N GLU A 242 -10.58 17.37 18.01
CA GLU A 242 -10.55 18.84 17.91
C GLU A 242 -10.80 19.32 16.48
N LEU A 243 -10.11 18.70 15.50
CA LEU A 243 -10.29 18.97 14.07
C LEU A 243 -11.74 18.74 13.63
N LEU A 244 -12.36 17.65 14.11
CA LEU A 244 -13.70 17.20 13.72
C LEU A 244 -14.79 17.64 14.70
N VAL A 245 -14.61 18.73 15.42
CA VAL A 245 -15.57 19.17 16.44
C VAL A 245 -16.95 19.48 15.84
N SER A 246 -17.02 19.96 14.60
CA SER A 246 -18.28 20.19 13.85
C SER A 246 -19.03 18.88 13.56
N GLU A 247 -18.31 17.78 13.41
CA GLU A 247 -18.84 16.45 13.06
C GLU A 247 -19.11 15.58 14.31
N LYS A 248 -19.04 16.17 15.51
CA LYS A 248 -19.21 15.43 16.78
C LYS A 248 -20.52 14.62 16.86
N ALA A 249 -21.57 15.07 16.18
CA ALA A 249 -22.84 14.35 16.15
C ALA A 249 -22.78 12.99 15.46
N HIS A 250 -21.75 12.76 14.62
CA HIS A 250 -21.53 11.57 13.80
C HIS A 250 -20.48 10.62 14.37
N TRP A 251 -19.84 10.95 15.52
CA TRP A 251 -18.85 10.07 16.15
C TRP A 251 -19.51 8.81 16.70
N ASP A 252 -18.87 7.67 16.49
CA ASP A 252 -19.30 6.34 16.96
C ASP A 252 -20.71 5.96 16.44
N LYS A 253 -21.03 6.40 15.23
CA LYS A 253 -22.29 6.11 14.56
C LYS A 253 -22.08 5.66 13.12
N PHE A 254 -22.98 4.82 12.65
CA PHE A 254 -23.06 4.34 11.26
C PHE A 254 -24.11 5.12 10.41
N GLU A 255 -24.42 6.36 10.80
CA GLU A 255 -25.41 7.21 10.13
C GLU A 255 -24.79 8.50 9.62
#